data_dd2d321d085c9d4a1077e26f5ca67830
#
_entry.id   dd2d321d085c9d4a1077e26f5ca67830
#
_cell.length_a   1.000
_cell.length_b   1.000
_cell.length_c   1.000
_cell.angle_alpha   90.00
_cell.angle_beta   90.00
_cell.angle_gamma   90.00
#
_symmetry.space_group_name_H-M   'P 1'
#
loop_
_entity.id
_entity.type
_entity.pdbx_description
1 polymer ?
#
loop_
_entity_poly.entity_id
_entity_poly.type
_entity_poly.pdbx_seq_one_letter_code
_entity_poly.pdbx_strand_id
1 'polypeptide(L)'
;MSFNTNETDRLLSTTRSVKKRLDLEREVSEEVLLDCIEIAEQAPTGGNQSSRRWLVIRDPKVKKEIAELYREMGGQFLKEQSERLDGTGHHNEKTIKASSYLAEHLEEVPVLVLVTIYG
;
A
#
# COMPACT_ATOMS: atom_id res chain seq x y z
N MET A 1 9.91 19.05 25.56
CA MET A 1 9.56 17.72 25.03
C MET A 1 10.79 17.13 24.37
N SER A 2 11.19 15.96 24.80
CA SER A 2 12.32 15.24 24.20
C SER A 2 11.81 14.04 23.41
N PHE A 3 12.36 13.81 22.23
CA PHE A 3 12.10 12.63 21.42
C PHE A 3 13.22 11.62 21.57
N ASN A 4 12.89 10.35 21.54
CA ASN A 4 13.89 9.31 21.42
C ASN A 4 14.35 9.23 19.96
N THR A 5 15.45 9.90 19.64
CA THR A 5 15.97 9.97 18.27
C THR A 5 16.39 8.61 17.74
N ASN A 6 16.90 7.73 18.58
CA ASN A 6 17.30 6.39 18.17
C ASN A 6 16.12 5.54 17.71
N GLU A 7 14.99 5.60 18.42
CA GLU A 7 13.76 4.93 18.01
C GLU A 7 13.17 5.54 16.74
N THR A 8 13.17 6.85 16.64
CA THR A 8 12.70 7.57 15.45
C THR A 8 13.54 7.21 14.23
N ASP A 9 14.86 7.25 14.34
CA ASP A 9 15.76 6.90 13.24
C ASP A 9 15.61 5.44 12.83
N ARG A 10 15.47 4.54 13.81
CA ARG A 10 15.19 3.13 13.54
C ARG A 10 13.90 2.94 12.78
N LEU A 11 12.81 3.58 13.21
CA LEU A 11 11.52 3.51 12.54
C LEU A 11 11.63 3.99 11.09
N LEU A 12 12.18 5.18 10.87
CA LEU A 12 12.29 5.77 9.53
C LEU A 12 13.21 4.97 8.61
N SER A 13 14.30 4.40 9.13
CA SER A 13 15.27 3.65 8.33
C SER A 13 14.85 2.20 8.04
N THR A 14 13.92 1.64 8.83
CA THR A 14 13.47 0.24 8.68
C THR A 14 12.08 0.08 8.09
N THR A 15 11.35 1.17 7.91
CA THR A 15 10.02 1.12 7.29
C THR A 15 10.09 0.59 5.86
N ARG A 16 9.25 -0.39 5.57
CA ARG A 16 9.16 -1.04 4.25
C ARG A 16 7.70 -1.24 3.87
N SER A 17 7.45 -1.24 2.58
CA SER A 17 6.14 -1.64 2.04
C SER A 17 5.94 -3.14 2.19
N VAL A 18 4.85 -3.54 2.84
CA VAL A 18 4.49 -4.94 3.03
C VAL A 18 3.49 -5.36 1.96
N LYS A 19 3.75 -6.45 1.28
CA LYS A 19 2.89 -6.99 0.21
C LYS A 19 2.55 -8.46 0.44
N LYS A 20 3.55 -9.33 0.46
CA LYS A 20 3.38 -10.78 0.58
C LYS A 20 3.03 -11.24 2.00
N ARG A 21 3.36 -10.46 3.01
CA ARG A 21 3.14 -10.79 4.44
C ARG A 21 1.94 -10.05 5.05
N LEU A 22 1.02 -9.56 4.23
CA LEU A 22 -0.22 -9.00 4.73
C LEU A 22 -1.05 -10.10 5.38
N ASP A 23 -1.64 -9.80 6.53
CA ASP A 23 -2.64 -10.65 7.15
C ASP A 23 -3.99 -10.40 6.48
N LEU A 24 -4.40 -11.32 5.62
CA LEU A 24 -5.61 -11.18 4.82
C LEU A 24 -6.89 -11.50 5.61
N GLU A 25 -6.76 -12.12 6.77
CA GLU A 25 -7.92 -12.57 7.57
C GLU A 25 -8.26 -11.62 8.72
N ARG A 26 -7.28 -10.86 9.19
CA ARG A 26 -7.45 -9.98 10.35
C ARG A 26 -8.11 -8.67 9.96
N GLU A 27 -9.27 -8.41 10.52
CA GLU A 27 -9.95 -7.12 10.35
C GLU A 27 -9.15 -5.97 10.94
N VAL A 28 -9.24 -4.83 10.28
CA VAL A 28 -8.66 -3.57 10.74
C VAL A 28 -9.78 -2.69 11.27
N SER A 29 -9.70 -2.27 12.53
CA SER A 29 -10.72 -1.42 13.14
C SER A 29 -10.75 -0.04 12.49
N GLU A 30 -11.92 0.59 12.50
CA GLU A 30 -12.09 1.96 12.02
C GLU A 30 -11.22 2.94 12.81
N GLU A 31 -11.09 2.76 14.12
CA GLU A 31 -10.25 3.58 14.99
C GLU A 31 -8.77 3.56 14.53
N VAL A 32 -8.22 2.38 14.28
CA VAL A 32 -6.83 2.25 13.78
C VAL A 32 -6.65 2.93 12.43
N LEU A 33 -7.62 2.80 11.52
CA LEU A 33 -7.56 3.46 10.23
C LEU A 33 -7.59 4.98 10.35
N LEU A 34 -8.46 5.52 11.18
CA LEU A 34 -8.56 6.95 11.43
C LEU A 34 -7.28 7.50 12.06
N ASP A 35 -6.70 6.81 13.02
CA ASP A 35 -5.43 7.18 13.62
C ASP A 35 -4.29 7.22 12.58
N CYS A 36 -4.23 6.23 11.70
CA CYS A 36 -3.25 6.20 10.61
C CYS A 36 -3.45 7.36 9.62
N ILE A 37 -4.69 7.66 9.27
CA ILE A 37 -5.02 8.76 8.37
C ILE A 37 -4.66 10.10 9.01
N GLU A 38 -4.95 10.30 10.29
CA GLU A 38 -4.61 11.51 11.03
C GLU A 38 -3.09 11.74 11.03
N ILE A 39 -2.29 10.69 11.25
CA ILE A 39 -0.83 10.77 11.16
C ILE A 39 -0.40 11.12 9.73
N ALA A 40 -0.97 10.45 8.73
CA ALA A 40 -0.64 10.68 7.32
C ALA A 40 -0.99 12.11 6.85
N GLU A 41 -2.03 12.71 7.40
CA GLU A 41 -2.44 14.09 7.12
C GLU A 41 -1.40 15.14 7.59
N GLN A 42 -0.45 14.77 8.43
CA GLN A 42 0.64 15.67 8.84
C GLN A 42 1.66 15.92 7.72
N ALA A 43 1.67 15.10 6.67
CA ALA A 43 2.55 15.32 5.53
C ALA A 43 2.24 16.65 4.82
N PRO A 44 3.27 17.42 4.42
CA PRO A 44 3.05 18.70 3.75
C PRO A 44 2.34 18.53 2.40
N THR A 45 1.57 19.55 2.01
CA THR A 45 0.90 19.61 0.71
C THR A 45 1.36 20.83 -0.08
N GLY A 46 1.30 20.74 -1.41
CA GLY A 46 1.60 21.87 -2.29
C GLY A 46 0.72 23.07 -1.95
N GLY A 47 1.34 24.22 -1.68
CA GLY A 47 0.62 25.43 -1.29
C GLY A 47 -0.20 25.32 0.00
N ASN A 48 0.07 24.33 0.83
CA ASN A 48 -0.66 24.05 2.09
C ASN A 48 -2.18 23.89 1.86
N GLN A 49 -2.58 23.29 0.75
CA GLN A 49 -3.99 23.20 0.34
C GLN A 49 -4.76 22.06 1.00
N SER A 50 -4.08 21.10 1.58
CA SER A 50 -4.68 19.92 2.25
C SER A 50 -5.77 19.24 1.39
N SER A 51 -5.48 19.06 0.10
CA SER A 51 -6.44 18.63 -0.92
C SER A 51 -6.65 17.11 -0.96
N ARG A 52 -6.05 16.37 -0.04
CA ARG A 52 -6.21 14.92 0.02
C ARG A 52 -7.62 14.52 0.47
N ARG A 53 -8.12 13.47 -0.13
CA ARG A 53 -9.37 12.82 0.25
C ARG A 53 -9.13 11.33 0.37
N TRP A 54 -9.68 10.72 1.42
CA TRP A 54 -9.45 9.33 1.79
C TRP A 54 -10.74 8.54 1.61
N LEU A 55 -10.66 7.44 0.87
CA LEU A 55 -11.77 6.51 0.67
C LEU A 55 -11.40 5.19 1.33
N VAL A 56 -12.16 4.80 2.35
CA VAL A 56 -12.01 3.52 3.04
C VAL A 56 -13.01 2.54 2.45
N ILE A 57 -12.53 1.45 1.89
CA ILE A 57 -13.33 0.49 1.12
C ILE A 57 -13.26 -0.87 1.79
N ARG A 58 -14.41 -1.33 2.28
CA ARG A 58 -14.58 -2.65 2.90
C ARG A 58 -15.50 -3.57 2.09
N ASP A 59 -16.33 -3.02 1.22
CA ASP A 59 -17.26 -3.79 0.39
C ASP A 59 -16.49 -4.77 -0.52
N PRO A 60 -16.73 -6.09 -0.39
CA PRO A 60 -16.02 -7.10 -1.18
C PRO A 60 -16.19 -6.93 -2.68
N LYS A 61 -17.37 -6.48 -3.13
CA LYS A 61 -17.66 -6.25 -4.54
C LYS A 61 -16.82 -5.10 -5.09
N VAL A 62 -16.76 -3.99 -4.37
CA VAL A 62 -15.95 -2.82 -4.78
C VAL A 62 -14.47 -3.15 -4.76
N LYS A 63 -13.99 -3.86 -3.72
CA LYS A 63 -12.59 -4.32 -3.67
C LYS A 63 -12.24 -5.21 -4.88
N LYS A 64 -13.14 -6.10 -5.27
CA LYS A 64 -12.95 -6.95 -6.43
C LYS A 64 -12.85 -6.13 -7.73
N GLU A 65 -13.75 -5.19 -7.94
CA GLU A 65 -13.73 -4.31 -9.13
C GLU A 65 -12.43 -3.52 -9.21
N ILE A 66 -11.97 -2.97 -8.09
CA ILE A 66 -10.68 -2.27 -7.99
C ILE A 66 -9.51 -3.21 -8.31
N ALA A 67 -9.53 -4.41 -7.77
CA ALA A 67 -8.49 -5.42 -8.01
C ALA A 67 -8.43 -5.84 -9.48
N GLU A 68 -9.56 -5.97 -10.13
CA GLU A 68 -9.65 -6.26 -11.57
C GLU A 68 -9.03 -5.14 -12.40
N LEU A 69 -9.37 -3.89 -12.11
CA LEU A 69 -8.75 -2.71 -12.75
C LEU A 69 -7.24 -2.64 -12.50
N TYR A 70 -6.82 -2.93 -11.29
CA TYR A 70 -5.39 -2.96 -10.93
C TYR A 70 -4.62 -4.00 -11.76
N ARG A 71 -5.17 -5.20 -11.90
CA ARG A 71 -4.57 -6.27 -12.72
C ARG A 71 -4.60 -5.96 -14.20
N GLU A 72 -5.67 -5.35 -14.69
CA GLU A 72 -5.79 -4.94 -16.10
C GLU A 72 -4.71 -3.91 -16.46
N MET A 73 -4.50 -2.92 -15.60
CA MET A 73 -3.53 -1.84 -15.86
C MET A 73 -2.07 -2.26 -15.62
N GLY A 74 -1.81 -3.06 -14.61
CA GLY A 74 -0.45 -3.38 -14.16
C GLY A 74 -0.01 -4.82 -14.33
N GLY A 75 -0.96 -5.74 -14.58
CA GLY A 75 -0.67 -7.18 -14.58
C GLY A 75 0.30 -7.62 -15.67
N GLN A 76 0.17 -7.08 -16.88
CA GLN A 76 1.08 -7.39 -17.98
C GLN A 76 2.51 -6.94 -17.66
N PHE A 77 2.67 -5.71 -17.17
CA PHE A 77 3.97 -5.20 -16.75
C PHE A 77 4.62 -6.09 -15.68
N LEU A 78 3.86 -6.46 -14.65
CA LEU A 78 4.37 -7.33 -13.59
C LEU A 78 4.78 -8.71 -14.12
N LYS A 79 4.00 -9.26 -15.04
CA LYS A 79 4.31 -10.54 -15.68
C LYS A 79 5.62 -10.46 -16.48
N GLU A 80 5.76 -9.48 -17.33
CA GLU A 80 6.96 -9.27 -18.15
C GLU A 80 8.20 -9.05 -17.26
N GLN A 81 8.09 -8.24 -16.20
CA GLN A 81 9.19 -8.03 -15.27
C GLN A 81 9.52 -9.29 -14.47
N SER A 82 8.51 -10.07 -14.07
CA SER A 82 8.73 -11.34 -13.38
C SER A 82 9.49 -12.32 -14.24
N GLU A 83 9.08 -12.49 -15.49
CA GLU A 83 9.75 -13.38 -16.46
C GLU A 83 11.20 -12.94 -16.73
N ARG A 84 11.42 -11.63 -16.88
CA ARG A 84 12.74 -11.07 -17.13
C ARG A 84 13.72 -11.23 -15.97
N LEU A 85 13.23 -11.12 -14.73
CA LEU A 85 14.08 -11.11 -13.54
C LEU A 85 14.18 -12.46 -12.83
N ASP A 86 13.33 -13.41 -13.17
CA ASP A 86 13.29 -14.71 -12.50
C ASP A 86 14.62 -15.45 -12.60
N GLY A 87 15.13 -15.87 -11.44
CA GLY A 87 16.40 -16.59 -11.34
C GLY A 87 17.66 -15.78 -11.62
N THR A 88 17.54 -14.46 -11.87
CA THR A 88 18.70 -13.61 -12.19
C THR A 88 19.47 -13.13 -10.97
N GLY A 89 18.87 -13.21 -9.76
CA GLY A 89 19.43 -12.63 -8.55
C GLY A 89 19.42 -11.09 -8.52
N HIS A 90 18.71 -10.47 -9.46
CA HIS A 90 18.57 -9.02 -9.48
C HIS A 90 17.88 -8.52 -8.21
N HIS A 91 18.33 -7.37 -7.66
CA HIS A 91 17.80 -6.84 -6.40
C HIS A 91 16.28 -6.60 -6.40
N ASN A 92 15.68 -6.34 -7.55
CA ASN A 92 14.23 -6.14 -7.71
C ASN A 92 13.43 -7.44 -7.87
N GLU A 93 14.05 -8.60 -8.02
CA GLU A 93 13.34 -9.86 -8.23
C GLU A 93 12.33 -10.15 -7.12
N LYS A 94 12.74 -10.02 -5.87
CA LYS A 94 11.85 -10.20 -4.71
C LYS A 94 10.73 -9.19 -4.67
N THR A 95 11.01 -7.95 -5.03
CA THR A 95 10.01 -6.86 -5.06
C THR A 95 8.95 -7.14 -6.13
N ILE A 96 9.34 -7.57 -7.30
CA ILE A 96 8.41 -7.91 -8.39
C ILE A 96 7.54 -9.13 -8.01
N LYS A 97 8.14 -10.17 -7.44
CA LYS A 97 7.38 -11.34 -6.94
C LYS A 97 6.37 -10.96 -5.86
N ALA A 98 6.74 -10.08 -4.94
CA ALA A 98 5.84 -9.58 -3.91
C ALA A 98 4.72 -8.71 -4.49
N SER A 99 5.02 -7.89 -5.50
CA SER A 99 4.02 -7.06 -6.18
C SER A 99 3.04 -7.90 -7.01
N SER A 100 3.52 -8.97 -7.65
CA SER A 100 2.67 -9.93 -8.36
C SER A 100 1.73 -10.65 -7.40
N TYR A 101 2.24 -11.09 -6.25
CA TYR A 101 1.41 -11.68 -5.20
C TYR A 101 0.31 -10.72 -4.72
N LEU A 102 0.66 -9.45 -4.47
CA LEU A 102 -0.34 -8.45 -4.08
C LEU A 102 -1.41 -8.24 -5.15
N ALA A 103 -1.03 -8.19 -6.43
CA ALA A 103 -1.98 -8.04 -7.52
C ALA A 103 -2.98 -9.21 -7.58
N GLU A 104 -2.51 -10.43 -7.33
CA GLU A 104 -3.36 -11.63 -7.31
C GLU A 104 -4.32 -11.68 -6.12
N HIS A 105 -3.94 -11.10 -4.98
CA HIS A 105 -4.68 -11.17 -3.72
C HIS A 105 -5.28 -9.83 -3.26
N LEU A 106 -5.31 -8.83 -4.11
CA LEU A 106 -5.69 -7.48 -3.72
C LEU A 106 -7.10 -7.38 -3.14
N GLU A 107 -8.07 -8.10 -3.69
CA GLU A 107 -9.45 -8.14 -3.18
C GLU A 107 -9.60 -8.88 -1.85
N GLU A 108 -8.62 -9.68 -1.46
CA GLU A 108 -8.67 -10.47 -0.23
C GLU A 108 -8.25 -9.66 1.01
N VAL A 109 -7.67 -8.48 0.83
CA VAL A 109 -7.31 -7.61 1.96
C VAL A 109 -8.56 -7.17 2.72
N PRO A 110 -8.48 -7.04 4.05
CA PRO A 110 -9.66 -6.66 4.86
C PRO A 110 -10.20 -5.27 4.52
N VAL A 111 -9.33 -4.36 4.09
CA VAL A 111 -9.70 -2.98 3.74
C VAL A 111 -8.74 -2.43 2.68
N LEU A 112 -9.28 -1.67 1.74
CA LEU A 112 -8.51 -0.83 0.82
C LEU A 112 -8.70 0.65 1.20
N VAL A 113 -7.63 1.41 1.14
CA VAL A 113 -7.68 2.85 1.32
C VAL A 113 -7.16 3.52 0.06
N LEU A 114 -8.02 4.28 -0.60
CA LEU A 114 -7.67 5.10 -1.75
C LEU A 114 -7.47 6.55 -1.32
N VAL A 115 -6.37 7.12 -1.74
CA VAL A 115 -6.07 8.54 -1.52
C VAL A 115 -6.23 9.28 -2.83
N THR A 116 -7.07 10.30 -2.84
CA THR A 116 -7.29 11.16 -4.00
C THR A 116 -6.87 12.58 -3.69
N ILE A 117 -6.56 13.33 -4.73
CA ILE A 117 -6.26 14.76 -4.64
C ILE A 117 -7.38 15.50 -5.33
N TYR A 118 -7.94 16.47 -4.62
CA TYR A 118 -8.88 17.42 -5.19
C TYR A 118 -8.12 18.59 -5.81
N GLY A 119 -8.35 18.83 -7.06
CA GLY A 119 -7.69 19.91 -7.79
C GLY A 119 -8.61 20.60 -8.77
#